data_6f268142261c26771c3e09cf44125199
#
_entry.id   6f268142261c26771c3e09cf44125199
#
_cell.length_a   1.000
_cell.length_b   1.000
_cell.length_c   1.000
_cell.angle_alpha   90.00
_cell.angle_beta   90.00
_cell.angle_gamma   90.00
#
_symmetry.space_group_name_H-M   'P 1'
#
loop_
_entity.id
_entity.type
_entity.pdbx_description
1 polymer ?
#
loop_
_entity_poly.entity_id
_entity_poly.type
_entity_poly.pdbx_seq_one_letter_code
_entity_poly.pdbx_strand_id
1 'polypeptide(L)'
;MKTYIFEGNRPMDFYPISQTRPVFDIRIGSETFLERICSFFKKESVSLIVRKEISEIASELHKNFEVNPLKVEDGLWLSGSVIWNEETLGLLNKKNTVFTCENDIVAANLSSKLGMKWISEGELNVANSEGMASVEISVNKCNYLWDVLKLIPRTLKEESMELEPVKDGSFKDVIFSQKENIFVSNSQIMPNVVINAQNGPVIIDENTLIGSLSYLEGPVYIGPKTVISPLTKIKNSVIGPSCKIGGEIESSTIQGFTNKVHDGHLGDSFIGEWVNFGAGTTNSNLNNNYSTVKISFGGAEIDSKILHLGCFVGDHVKTAIGTLINTGSIIGSGSMIASPGLTPKTVPTLSWYVDRKFMNVKLDKFFNTAEQVKKRRNRSLTKAEKNLYEKLQVLN
;
A
#
# COMPACT_ATOMS: atom_id res chain seq x y z
N MET A 1 -7.85 -8.10 -26.88
CA MET A 1 -7.80 -6.63 -26.80
C MET A 1 -6.65 -6.30 -25.86
N LYS A 2 -5.82 -5.33 -26.20
CA LYS A 2 -4.70 -4.89 -25.34
C LYS A 2 -5.26 -4.09 -24.16
N THR A 3 -4.64 -4.21 -23.00
CA THR A 3 -5.06 -3.48 -21.78
C THR A 3 -3.88 -2.68 -21.25
N TYR A 4 -4.09 -1.42 -20.93
CA TYR A 4 -3.10 -0.50 -20.40
C TYR A 4 -3.53 -0.09 -18.99
N ILE A 5 -2.69 -0.34 -17.98
CA ILE A 5 -2.96 0.06 -16.60
C ILE A 5 -2.12 1.29 -16.29
N PHE A 6 -2.77 2.41 -15.96
CA PHE A 6 -2.10 3.66 -15.64
C PHE A 6 -2.28 4.04 -14.17
N GLU A 7 -1.40 4.90 -13.64
CA GLU A 7 -1.36 5.23 -12.20
C GLU A 7 -2.57 6.03 -11.69
N GLY A 8 -3.44 6.52 -12.57
CA GLY A 8 -4.47 7.51 -12.21
C GLY A 8 -3.98 8.94 -12.43
N ASN A 9 -4.87 9.92 -12.21
CA ASN A 9 -4.60 11.32 -12.55
C ASN A 9 -3.69 12.03 -11.53
N ARG A 10 -3.67 11.55 -10.29
CA ARG A 10 -2.97 12.21 -9.18
C ARG A 10 -2.16 11.20 -8.35
N PRO A 11 -1.11 10.57 -8.94
CA PRO A 11 -0.35 9.55 -8.23
C PRO A 11 0.32 10.07 -6.96
N MET A 12 0.60 11.37 -6.88
CA MET A 12 1.21 11.97 -5.69
C MET A 12 0.26 12.09 -4.49
N ASP A 13 -1.06 11.98 -4.68
CA ASP A 13 -2.03 11.94 -3.58
C ASP A 13 -1.89 10.66 -2.72
N PHE A 14 -1.15 9.66 -3.21
CA PHE A 14 -0.75 8.46 -2.45
C PHE A 14 0.65 8.56 -1.80
N TYR A 15 1.16 9.78 -1.67
CA TYR A 15 2.40 10.04 -0.93
C TYR A 15 2.27 9.60 0.54
N PRO A 16 3.29 9.00 1.17
CA PRO A 16 4.67 8.82 0.71
C PRO A 16 4.92 7.50 -0.04
N ILE A 17 3.93 6.64 -0.19
CA ILE A 17 4.09 5.30 -0.78
C ILE A 17 4.34 5.37 -2.28
N SER A 18 3.61 6.23 -2.98
CA SER A 18 3.77 6.40 -4.43
C SER A 18 5.11 7.01 -4.85
N GLN A 19 5.93 7.53 -3.93
CA GLN A 19 7.26 8.03 -4.28
C GLN A 19 8.18 6.95 -4.85
N THR A 20 8.04 5.72 -4.37
CA THR A 20 8.98 4.62 -4.64
C THR A 20 8.38 3.50 -5.46
N ARG A 21 7.09 3.60 -5.82
CA ARG A 21 6.36 2.61 -6.61
C ARG A 21 5.20 3.23 -7.37
N PRO A 22 4.70 2.57 -8.43
CA PRO A 22 3.43 2.93 -9.04
C PRO A 22 2.26 2.82 -8.05
N VAL A 23 1.21 3.61 -8.26
CA VAL A 23 -0.01 3.57 -7.42
C VAL A 23 -0.65 2.18 -7.45
N PHE A 24 -0.64 1.51 -8.58
CA PHE A 24 -1.23 0.18 -8.72
C PHE A 24 -0.47 -0.92 -7.94
N ASP A 25 0.73 -0.63 -7.40
CA ASP A 25 1.47 -1.54 -6.52
C ASP A 25 1.11 -1.37 -5.03
N ILE A 26 0.21 -0.46 -4.72
CA ILE A 26 -0.31 -0.30 -3.35
C ILE A 26 -1.17 -1.51 -3.00
N ARG A 27 -0.94 -2.07 -1.81
CA ARG A 27 -1.66 -3.23 -1.28
C ARG A 27 -3.05 -2.83 -0.77
N ILE A 28 -4.07 -3.57 -1.18
CA ILE A 28 -5.49 -3.32 -0.87
C ILE A 28 -6.21 -4.55 -0.31
N GLY A 29 -5.51 -5.41 0.37
CA GLY A 29 -5.95 -6.69 0.88
C GLY A 29 -4.79 -7.67 0.81
N SER A 30 -5.03 -8.91 0.44
CA SER A 30 -3.96 -9.87 0.16
C SER A 30 -3.17 -9.51 -1.10
N GLU A 31 -3.76 -8.75 -1.99
CA GLU A 31 -3.24 -8.34 -3.30
C GLU A 31 -2.95 -6.84 -3.38
N THR A 32 -2.24 -6.42 -4.43
CA THR A 32 -2.13 -5.02 -4.88
C THR A 32 -3.27 -4.69 -5.85
N PHE A 33 -3.46 -3.41 -6.17
CA PHE A 33 -4.40 -3.03 -7.24
C PHE A 33 -4.04 -3.73 -8.56
N LEU A 34 -2.74 -3.79 -8.91
CA LEU A 34 -2.29 -4.44 -10.15
C LEU A 34 -2.64 -5.91 -10.18
N GLU A 35 -2.38 -6.64 -9.10
CA GLU A 35 -2.68 -8.07 -9.02
C GLU A 35 -4.17 -8.32 -9.21
N ARG A 36 -5.05 -7.54 -8.55
CA ARG A 36 -6.51 -7.63 -8.74
C ARG A 36 -6.95 -7.31 -10.16
N ILE A 37 -6.40 -6.26 -10.77
CA ILE A 37 -6.75 -5.92 -12.17
C ILE A 37 -6.31 -7.04 -13.11
N CYS A 38 -5.10 -7.57 -12.92
CA CYS A 38 -4.56 -8.63 -13.77
C CYS A 38 -5.33 -9.96 -13.67
N SER A 39 -6.12 -10.20 -12.61
CA SER A 39 -6.95 -11.41 -12.54
C SER A 39 -8.02 -11.48 -13.64
N PHE A 40 -8.43 -10.32 -14.17
CA PHE A 40 -9.42 -10.24 -15.27
C PHE A 40 -8.81 -10.38 -16.67
N PHE A 41 -7.48 -10.36 -16.82
CA PHE A 41 -6.81 -10.28 -18.12
C PHE A 41 -5.67 -11.30 -18.25
N LYS A 42 -5.37 -11.71 -19.49
CA LYS A 42 -4.14 -12.47 -19.76
C LYS A 42 -2.94 -11.53 -19.64
N LYS A 43 -1.91 -11.93 -18.90
CA LYS A 43 -0.72 -11.10 -18.61
C LYS A 43 -0.07 -10.54 -19.87
N GLU A 44 0.00 -11.32 -20.95
CA GLU A 44 0.60 -10.93 -22.23
C GLU A 44 -0.17 -9.78 -22.91
N SER A 45 -1.42 -9.58 -22.55
CA SER A 45 -2.26 -8.48 -23.06
C SER A 45 -2.14 -7.18 -22.27
N VAL A 46 -1.43 -7.19 -21.13
CA VAL A 46 -1.33 -6.04 -20.24
C VAL A 46 0.00 -5.29 -20.44
N SER A 47 -0.07 -3.96 -20.49
CA SER A 47 1.08 -3.05 -20.41
C SER A 47 0.83 -2.01 -19.32
N LEU A 48 1.90 -1.49 -18.73
CA LEU A 48 1.85 -0.55 -17.61
C LEU A 48 2.27 0.84 -18.07
N ILE A 49 1.51 1.84 -17.65
CA ILE A 49 1.81 3.26 -17.94
C ILE A 49 2.08 3.96 -16.61
N VAL A 50 3.31 4.41 -16.46
CA VAL A 50 3.77 5.09 -15.25
C VAL A 50 4.45 6.41 -15.58
N ARG A 51 4.45 7.32 -14.63
CA ARG A 51 5.20 8.57 -14.74
C ARG A 51 6.70 8.32 -14.92
N LYS A 52 7.37 9.24 -15.59
CA LYS A 52 8.77 9.10 -16.03
C LYS A 52 9.74 8.85 -14.87
N GLU A 53 9.50 9.49 -13.73
CA GLU A 53 10.39 9.46 -12.56
C GLU A 53 10.58 8.07 -11.99
N ILE A 54 9.57 7.21 -12.08
CA ILE A 54 9.59 5.84 -11.55
C ILE A 54 9.63 4.76 -12.64
N SER A 55 9.75 5.12 -13.91
CA SER A 55 9.69 4.15 -15.02
C SER A 55 10.77 3.07 -14.94
N GLU A 56 11.97 3.44 -14.48
CA GLU A 56 13.10 2.51 -14.34
C GLU A 56 12.81 1.46 -13.25
N ILE A 57 12.33 1.90 -12.08
CA ILE A 57 11.99 0.97 -10.99
C ILE A 57 10.74 0.14 -11.32
N ALA A 58 9.74 0.71 -11.97
CA ALA A 58 8.57 -0.04 -12.41
C ALA A 58 8.94 -1.15 -13.40
N SER A 59 9.84 -0.87 -14.35
CA SER A 59 10.34 -1.88 -15.28
C SER A 59 11.12 -3.00 -14.59
N GLU A 60 11.83 -2.69 -13.51
CA GLU A 60 12.55 -3.68 -12.73
C GLU A 60 11.61 -4.54 -11.86
N LEU A 61 10.59 -3.93 -11.27
CA LEU A 61 9.58 -4.63 -10.46
C LEU A 61 8.70 -5.53 -11.33
N HIS A 62 8.38 -5.10 -12.54
CA HIS A 62 7.40 -5.72 -13.41
C HIS A 62 8.01 -6.30 -14.71
N LYS A 63 9.04 -7.12 -14.59
CA LYS A 63 9.78 -7.72 -15.73
C LYS A 63 8.92 -8.49 -16.73
N ASN A 64 7.73 -8.93 -16.32
CA ASN A 64 6.79 -9.68 -17.15
C ASN A 64 5.79 -8.78 -17.90
N PHE A 65 5.88 -7.47 -17.72
CA PHE A 65 5.02 -6.48 -18.35
C PHE A 65 5.87 -5.49 -19.16
N GLU A 66 5.32 -5.00 -20.24
CA GLU A 66 5.89 -3.86 -20.94
C GLU A 66 5.51 -2.57 -20.23
N VAL A 67 6.51 -1.81 -19.77
CA VAL A 67 6.32 -0.53 -19.06
C VAL A 67 6.58 0.61 -20.03
N ASN A 68 5.63 1.54 -20.12
CA ASN A 68 5.70 2.71 -21.02
C ASN A 68 6.03 2.33 -22.47
N PRO A 69 5.20 1.51 -23.14
CA PRO A 69 5.44 1.05 -24.51
C PRO A 69 5.61 2.21 -25.47
N LEU A 70 6.57 2.09 -26.40
CA LEU A 70 6.80 3.11 -27.44
C LEU A 70 5.69 3.16 -28.50
N LYS A 71 4.90 2.09 -28.60
CA LYS A 71 3.75 1.99 -29.50
C LYS A 71 2.60 1.34 -28.76
N VAL A 72 1.40 1.85 -28.96
CA VAL A 72 0.17 1.26 -28.40
C VAL A 72 -0.77 0.81 -29.50
N GLU A 73 -1.51 -0.23 -29.22
CA GLU A 73 -2.59 -0.77 -30.05
C GLU A 73 -3.94 -0.21 -29.59
N ASP A 74 -5.01 -0.50 -30.33
CA ASP A 74 -6.37 -0.29 -29.86
C ASP A 74 -6.57 -1.07 -28.56
N GLY A 75 -7.06 -0.40 -27.50
CA GLY A 75 -7.10 -1.06 -26.21
C GLY A 75 -7.88 -0.35 -25.14
N LEU A 76 -8.03 -1.08 -24.03
CA LEU A 76 -8.67 -0.63 -22.82
C LEU A 76 -7.62 -0.05 -21.88
N TRP A 77 -7.92 1.14 -21.35
CA TRP A 77 -7.07 1.86 -20.38
C TRP A 77 -7.78 1.88 -19.04
N LEU A 78 -7.11 1.43 -17.98
CA LEU A 78 -7.69 1.31 -16.65
C LEU A 78 -6.83 2.03 -15.61
N SER A 79 -7.47 2.84 -14.78
CA SER A 79 -6.80 3.45 -13.63
C SER A 79 -6.42 2.37 -12.61
N GLY A 80 -5.16 2.39 -12.19
CA GLY A 80 -4.60 1.53 -11.16
C GLY A 80 -4.91 1.97 -9.73
N SER A 81 -5.81 2.95 -9.52
CA SER A 81 -6.33 3.33 -8.21
C SER A 81 -7.81 2.99 -8.03
N VAL A 82 -8.36 2.14 -8.90
CA VAL A 82 -9.77 1.72 -8.91
C VAL A 82 -9.86 0.22 -8.63
N ILE A 83 -10.83 -0.18 -7.82
CA ILE A 83 -11.22 -1.57 -7.65
C ILE A 83 -12.22 -1.92 -8.74
N TRP A 84 -11.74 -2.62 -9.76
CA TRP A 84 -12.54 -3.11 -10.87
C TRP A 84 -13.22 -4.43 -10.51
N ASN A 85 -14.38 -4.69 -11.11
CA ASN A 85 -15.09 -5.96 -11.10
C ASN A 85 -15.68 -6.23 -12.49
N GLU A 86 -16.23 -7.41 -12.72
CA GLU A 86 -16.79 -7.80 -14.02
C GLU A 86 -17.90 -6.86 -14.49
N GLU A 87 -18.77 -6.41 -13.58
CA GLU A 87 -19.88 -5.50 -13.89
C GLU A 87 -19.34 -4.17 -14.43
N THR A 88 -18.43 -3.53 -13.70
CA THR A 88 -17.87 -2.23 -14.11
C THR A 88 -17.01 -2.34 -15.37
N LEU A 89 -16.24 -3.43 -15.54
CA LEU A 89 -15.48 -3.69 -16.77
C LEU A 89 -16.42 -3.89 -17.98
N GLY A 90 -17.59 -4.51 -17.79
CA GLY A 90 -18.61 -4.69 -18.82
C GLY A 90 -19.18 -3.37 -19.38
N LEU A 91 -19.08 -2.27 -18.63
CA LEU A 91 -19.52 -0.93 -19.08
C LEU A 91 -18.56 -0.28 -20.09
N LEU A 92 -17.30 -0.75 -20.19
CA LEU A 92 -16.21 -0.08 -20.91
C LEU A 92 -16.09 -0.48 -22.39
N ASN A 93 -17.18 -0.85 -23.02
CA ASN A 93 -17.21 -1.39 -24.39
C ASN A 93 -17.28 -0.34 -25.51
N LYS A 94 -17.58 0.94 -25.20
CA LYS A 94 -17.70 2.01 -26.19
C LYS A 94 -16.31 2.48 -26.66
N LYS A 95 -16.03 2.36 -27.96
CA LYS A 95 -14.76 2.80 -28.56
C LYS A 95 -14.61 4.32 -28.55
N ASN A 96 -13.35 4.79 -28.45
CA ASN A 96 -12.96 6.20 -28.42
C ASN A 96 -13.75 7.01 -27.36
N THR A 97 -13.94 6.38 -26.19
CA THR A 97 -14.70 6.94 -25.08
C THR A 97 -13.83 6.96 -23.84
N VAL A 98 -13.88 8.06 -23.09
CA VAL A 98 -13.34 8.15 -21.73
C VAL A 98 -14.46 7.90 -20.74
N PHE A 99 -14.14 7.23 -19.64
CA PHE A 99 -15.04 6.93 -18.54
C PHE A 99 -14.56 7.69 -17.32
N THR A 100 -15.45 8.50 -16.75
CA THR A 100 -15.13 9.37 -15.62
C THR A 100 -15.85 8.93 -14.35
N CYS A 101 -15.27 9.24 -13.21
CA CYS A 101 -15.89 9.13 -11.89
C CYS A 101 -15.47 10.36 -11.08
N GLU A 102 -16.44 11.16 -10.61
CA GLU A 102 -16.18 12.41 -9.89
C GLU A 102 -15.22 13.36 -10.65
N ASN A 103 -15.41 13.51 -11.95
CA ASN A 103 -14.57 14.29 -12.87
C ASN A 103 -13.13 13.77 -13.11
N ASP A 104 -12.72 12.67 -12.53
CA ASP A 104 -11.45 12.02 -12.86
C ASP A 104 -11.65 10.95 -13.94
N ILE A 105 -10.72 10.85 -14.89
CA ILE A 105 -10.71 9.73 -15.83
C ILE A 105 -10.30 8.47 -15.06
N VAL A 106 -11.17 7.47 -15.05
CA VAL A 106 -10.92 6.17 -14.43
C VAL A 106 -10.66 5.07 -15.44
N ALA A 107 -11.19 5.21 -16.66
CA ALA A 107 -10.91 4.30 -17.78
C ALA A 107 -11.04 5.00 -19.13
N ALA A 108 -10.54 4.37 -20.18
CA ALA A 108 -10.84 4.73 -21.56
C ALA A 108 -10.72 3.52 -22.48
N ASN A 109 -11.45 3.54 -23.57
CA ASN A 109 -11.32 2.56 -24.66
C ASN A 109 -10.92 3.32 -25.92
N LEU A 110 -9.65 3.23 -26.28
CA LEU A 110 -9.00 4.09 -27.27
C LEU A 110 -8.48 3.32 -28.48
N SER A 111 -8.55 3.97 -29.66
CA SER A 111 -7.73 3.57 -30.78
C SER A 111 -6.25 3.86 -30.53
N SER A 112 -5.35 3.16 -31.24
CA SER A 112 -3.91 3.34 -31.11
C SER A 112 -3.48 4.81 -31.30
N LYS A 113 -4.12 5.52 -32.25
CA LYS A 113 -3.86 6.95 -32.50
C LYS A 113 -4.13 7.82 -31.28
N LEU A 114 -5.26 7.62 -30.60
CA LEU A 114 -5.63 8.38 -29.41
C LEU A 114 -4.76 7.98 -28.19
N GLY A 115 -4.48 6.69 -28.04
CA GLY A 115 -3.59 6.21 -26.99
C GLY A 115 -2.17 6.76 -27.12
N MET A 116 -1.63 6.83 -28.36
CA MET A 116 -0.32 7.48 -28.60
C MET A 116 -0.34 8.97 -28.28
N LYS A 117 -1.43 9.67 -28.58
CA LYS A 117 -1.59 11.07 -28.19
C LYS A 117 -1.52 11.24 -26.67
N TRP A 118 -2.24 10.40 -25.92
CA TRP A 118 -2.21 10.43 -24.45
C TRP A 118 -0.80 10.22 -23.88
N ILE A 119 -0.05 9.24 -24.39
CA ILE A 119 1.34 9.00 -23.95
C ILE A 119 2.24 10.21 -24.26
N SER A 120 2.11 10.81 -25.45
CA SER A 120 2.96 11.92 -25.86
C SER A 120 2.69 13.21 -25.09
N GLU A 121 1.47 13.42 -24.65
CA GLU A 121 1.06 14.59 -23.87
C GLU A 121 1.39 14.45 -22.37
N GLY A 122 1.73 13.23 -21.92
CA GLY A 122 2.22 12.94 -20.57
C GLY A 122 1.19 13.02 -19.45
N GLU A 123 -0.03 13.42 -19.75
CA GLU A 123 -1.13 13.55 -18.76
C GLU A 123 -2.43 12.98 -19.31
N LEU A 124 -2.98 12.02 -18.56
CA LEU A 124 -4.31 11.46 -18.79
C LEU A 124 -5.31 12.29 -17.99
N ASN A 125 -5.71 13.43 -18.51
CA ASN A 125 -6.71 14.28 -17.87
C ASN A 125 -7.88 14.61 -18.82
N VAL A 126 -8.98 15.13 -18.26
CA VAL A 126 -10.19 15.45 -19.03
C VAL A 126 -9.93 16.49 -20.12
N ALA A 127 -9.01 17.43 -19.91
CA ALA A 127 -8.65 18.42 -20.92
C ALA A 127 -8.03 17.80 -22.17
N ASN A 128 -7.29 16.70 -22.04
CA ASN A 128 -6.67 15.96 -23.16
C ASN A 128 -7.66 15.01 -23.86
N SER A 129 -8.89 14.89 -23.36
CA SER A 129 -9.97 14.10 -23.96
C SER A 129 -10.87 14.89 -24.90
N GLU A 130 -10.50 16.13 -25.25
CA GLU A 130 -11.27 16.97 -26.15
C GLU A 130 -11.57 16.26 -27.49
N GLY A 131 -12.85 16.23 -27.86
CA GLY A 131 -13.32 15.51 -29.04
C GLY A 131 -13.61 14.01 -28.84
N MET A 132 -13.42 13.46 -27.64
CA MET A 132 -13.86 12.11 -27.28
C MET A 132 -15.21 12.12 -26.58
N ALA A 133 -15.97 11.03 -26.72
CA ALA A 133 -17.17 10.83 -25.91
C ALA A 133 -16.76 10.62 -24.45
N SER A 134 -17.52 11.18 -23.51
CA SER A 134 -17.34 10.97 -22.07
C SER A 134 -18.57 10.30 -21.48
N VAL A 135 -18.36 9.34 -20.59
CA VAL A 135 -19.41 8.62 -19.87
C VAL A 135 -19.07 8.59 -18.40
N GLU A 136 -19.94 9.12 -17.56
CA GLU A 136 -19.81 9.01 -16.11
C GLU A 136 -20.20 7.61 -15.66
N ILE A 137 -19.35 6.98 -14.85
CA ILE A 137 -19.59 5.65 -14.25
C ILE A 137 -19.32 5.69 -12.75
N SER A 138 -19.98 4.82 -12.01
CA SER A 138 -19.74 4.66 -10.58
C SER A 138 -18.78 3.51 -10.33
N VAL A 139 -17.62 3.81 -9.75
CA VAL A 139 -16.60 2.81 -9.39
C VAL A 139 -15.99 3.11 -8.02
N ASN A 140 -15.41 2.11 -7.39
CA ASN A 140 -14.68 2.28 -6.13
C ASN A 140 -13.28 2.82 -6.41
N LYS A 141 -13.18 4.14 -6.49
CA LYS A 141 -11.93 4.87 -6.69
C LYS A 141 -11.30 5.23 -5.35
N CYS A 142 -9.99 5.00 -5.21
CA CYS A 142 -9.19 5.56 -4.12
C CYS A 142 -8.52 6.85 -4.59
N ASN A 143 -8.65 7.90 -3.79
CA ASN A 143 -7.98 9.18 -4.03
C ASN A 143 -6.73 9.33 -3.14
N TYR A 144 -6.72 8.67 -1.97
CA TYR A 144 -5.69 8.78 -0.96
C TYR A 144 -5.42 7.44 -0.28
N LEU A 145 -4.31 7.34 0.44
CA LEU A 145 -3.96 6.13 1.22
C LEU A 145 -5.01 5.78 2.29
N TRP A 146 -5.68 6.76 2.85
CA TRP A 146 -6.74 6.48 3.84
C TRP A 146 -8.02 5.90 3.22
N ASP A 147 -8.23 6.06 1.93
CA ASP A 147 -9.34 5.38 1.25
C ASP A 147 -9.04 3.88 1.12
N VAL A 148 -7.76 3.52 0.95
CA VAL A 148 -7.31 2.11 0.96
C VAL A 148 -7.62 1.45 2.31
N LEU A 149 -7.38 2.14 3.43
CA LEU A 149 -7.66 1.59 4.77
C LEU A 149 -9.15 1.27 4.96
N LYS A 150 -10.04 2.10 4.42
CA LYS A 150 -11.50 1.87 4.47
C LYS A 150 -11.95 0.62 3.70
N LEU A 151 -11.15 0.17 2.76
CA LEU A 151 -11.47 -0.98 1.92
C LEU A 151 -11.11 -2.33 2.55
N ILE A 152 -10.33 -2.36 3.63
CA ILE A 152 -9.86 -3.60 4.28
C ILE A 152 -11.01 -4.61 4.51
N PRO A 153 -12.15 -4.24 5.14
CA PRO A 153 -13.22 -5.21 5.39
C PRO A 153 -13.83 -5.78 4.12
N ARG A 154 -14.01 -4.93 3.11
CA ARG A 154 -14.62 -5.33 1.85
C ARG A 154 -13.69 -6.24 1.04
N THR A 155 -12.44 -5.82 0.84
CA THR A 155 -11.48 -6.56 0.01
C THR A 155 -11.20 -7.94 0.60
N LEU A 156 -10.98 -8.04 1.91
CA LEU A 156 -10.73 -9.32 2.55
C LEU A 156 -11.96 -10.23 2.53
N LYS A 157 -13.18 -9.67 2.62
CA LYS A 157 -14.40 -10.44 2.47
C LYS A 157 -14.54 -11.00 1.06
N GLU A 158 -14.29 -10.21 0.01
CA GLU A 158 -14.33 -10.65 -1.39
C GLU A 158 -13.29 -11.76 -1.63
N GLU A 159 -12.04 -11.56 -1.19
CA GLU A 159 -10.94 -12.52 -1.35
C GLU A 159 -11.19 -13.84 -0.61
N SER A 160 -11.87 -13.80 0.53
CA SER A 160 -12.15 -15.01 1.32
C SER A 160 -13.18 -15.97 0.69
N MET A 161 -13.97 -15.50 -0.28
CA MET A 161 -15.03 -16.30 -0.91
C MET A 161 -14.51 -17.50 -1.72
N GLU A 162 -13.26 -17.43 -2.16
CA GLU A 162 -12.61 -18.49 -2.96
C GLU A 162 -11.70 -19.40 -2.11
N LEU A 163 -11.65 -19.19 -0.79
CA LEU A 163 -10.74 -19.90 0.11
C LEU A 163 -11.46 -21.00 0.89
N GLU A 164 -10.72 -22.08 1.19
CA GLU A 164 -11.19 -23.17 2.04
C GLU A 164 -10.95 -22.87 3.53
N PRO A 165 -11.98 -22.93 4.39
CA PRO A 165 -11.82 -22.72 5.82
C PRO A 165 -10.90 -23.73 6.50
N VAL A 166 -10.30 -23.32 7.63
CA VAL A 166 -9.46 -24.18 8.44
C VAL A 166 -10.23 -25.42 8.94
N LYS A 167 -9.64 -26.61 8.80
CA LYS A 167 -10.26 -27.90 9.19
C LYS A 167 -10.20 -28.12 10.70
N ASP A 168 -11.11 -28.97 11.21
CA ASP A 168 -11.08 -29.39 12.61
C ASP A 168 -9.83 -30.19 12.96
N GLY A 169 -9.24 -29.90 14.12
CA GLY A 169 -8.02 -30.56 14.60
C GLY A 169 -6.72 -30.11 13.93
N SER A 170 -6.76 -29.10 13.02
CA SER A 170 -5.57 -28.62 12.32
C SER A 170 -4.51 -28.01 13.25
N PHE A 171 -4.95 -27.40 14.36
CA PHE A 171 -4.04 -26.72 15.30
C PHE A 171 -4.40 -27.08 16.75
N LYS A 172 -3.39 -27.51 17.51
CA LYS A 172 -3.55 -27.89 18.91
C LYS A 172 -3.49 -26.63 19.81
N ASP A 173 -4.40 -26.58 20.78
CA ASP A 173 -4.46 -25.49 21.79
C ASP A 173 -4.59 -24.08 21.20
N VAL A 174 -5.27 -23.95 20.04
CA VAL A 174 -5.64 -22.68 19.40
C VAL A 174 -7.14 -22.48 19.55
N ILE A 175 -7.57 -21.26 19.91
CA ILE A 175 -8.97 -20.91 20.08
C ILE A 175 -9.48 -20.22 18.82
N PHE A 176 -10.50 -20.78 18.20
CA PHE A 176 -11.16 -20.21 17.01
C PHE A 176 -12.58 -19.78 17.32
N SER A 177 -12.98 -18.58 16.87
CA SER A 177 -14.35 -18.09 16.86
C SER A 177 -14.79 -17.78 15.43
N GLN A 178 -15.95 -18.28 14.99
CA GLN A 178 -16.44 -18.22 13.60
C GLN A 178 -15.43 -18.88 12.64
N LYS A 179 -15.15 -20.14 12.88
CA LYS A 179 -14.09 -20.91 12.20
C LYS A 179 -14.26 -20.98 10.69
N GLU A 180 -15.48 -20.94 10.20
CA GLU A 180 -15.87 -20.90 8.79
C GLU A 180 -15.34 -19.63 8.05
N ASN A 181 -14.93 -18.60 8.78
CA ASN A 181 -14.33 -17.38 8.26
C ASN A 181 -12.81 -17.31 8.52
N ILE A 182 -12.17 -18.44 8.88
CA ILE A 182 -10.72 -18.50 9.16
C ILE A 182 -10.05 -19.37 8.11
N PHE A 183 -9.09 -18.81 7.41
CA PHE A 183 -8.39 -19.42 6.28
C PHE A 183 -6.89 -19.43 6.59
N VAL A 184 -6.29 -20.62 6.61
CA VAL A 184 -4.87 -20.79 6.95
C VAL A 184 -4.21 -21.67 5.89
N SER A 185 -3.29 -21.09 5.14
CA SER A 185 -2.39 -21.83 4.26
C SER A 185 -1.30 -22.51 5.08
N ASN A 186 -0.37 -23.21 4.46
CA ASN A 186 0.73 -23.94 5.10
C ASN A 186 1.55 -23.06 6.07
N SER A 187 1.08 -22.92 7.31
CA SER A 187 1.61 -21.99 8.33
C SER A 187 1.61 -22.59 9.72
N GLN A 188 2.35 -21.99 10.64
CA GLN A 188 2.47 -22.42 12.03
C GLN A 188 1.73 -21.45 12.96
N ILE A 189 0.81 -22.00 13.76
CA ILE A 189 0.12 -21.25 14.82
C ILE A 189 0.49 -21.89 16.14
N MET A 190 1.14 -21.12 17.02
CA MET A 190 1.60 -21.59 18.31
C MET A 190 0.44 -21.76 19.31
N PRO A 191 0.60 -22.57 20.37
CA PRO A 191 -0.44 -22.75 21.38
C PRO A 191 -0.91 -21.43 22.04
N ASN A 192 -2.17 -21.43 22.48
CA ASN A 192 -2.83 -20.30 23.14
C ASN A 192 -3.00 -19.03 22.29
N VAL A 193 -2.96 -19.17 20.96
CA VAL A 193 -3.38 -18.11 20.04
C VAL A 193 -4.92 -18.10 19.99
N VAL A 194 -5.51 -16.89 19.98
CA VAL A 194 -6.94 -16.70 19.78
C VAL A 194 -7.18 -16.02 18.44
N ILE A 195 -8.01 -16.64 17.59
CA ILE A 195 -8.41 -16.10 16.29
C ILE A 195 -9.93 -15.92 16.29
N ASN A 196 -10.35 -14.66 16.22
CA ASN A 196 -11.75 -14.25 16.24
C ASN A 196 -12.17 -13.67 14.88
N ALA A 197 -12.95 -14.41 14.11
CA ALA A 197 -13.46 -13.99 12.81
C ALA A 197 -14.94 -13.54 12.82
N GLN A 198 -15.47 -13.11 13.99
CA GLN A 198 -16.84 -12.63 14.12
C GLN A 198 -17.14 -11.37 13.32
N ASN A 199 -16.15 -10.47 13.21
CA ASN A 199 -16.28 -9.17 12.54
C ASN A 199 -15.79 -9.21 11.07
N GLY A 200 -15.28 -10.35 10.61
CA GLY A 200 -14.77 -10.54 9.24
C GLY A 200 -13.73 -11.64 9.15
N PRO A 201 -13.28 -11.98 7.94
CA PRO A 201 -12.39 -13.11 7.72
C PRO A 201 -10.99 -12.87 8.34
N VAL A 202 -10.35 -13.96 8.75
CA VAL A 202 -8.93 -13.98 9.09
C VAL A 202 -8.22 -14.91 8.11
N ILE A 203 -7.33 -14.32 7.31
CA ILE A 203 -6.58 -15.02 6.26
C ILE A 203 -5.10 -15.02 6.65
N ILE A 204 -4.53 -16.21 6.84
CA ILE A 204 -3.12 -16.41 7.18
C ILE A 204 -2.46 -17.18 6.04
N ASP A 205 -1.53 -16.50 5.37
CA ASP A 205 -0.89 -17.02 4.16
C ASP A 205 0.33 -17.91 4.50
N GLU A 206 0.91 -18.53 3.49
CA GLU A 206 1.91 -19.59 3.60
C GLU A 206 3.20 -19.17 4.33
N ASN A 207 3.81 -20.15 5.01
CA ASN A 207 5.09 -20.00 5.70
C ASN A 207 5.08 -18.90 6.78
N THR A 208 3.91 -18.60 7.33
CA THR A 208 3.69 -17.62 8.42
C THR A 208 3.86 -18.30 9.78
N LEU A 209 4.37 -17.57 10.77
CA LEU A 209 4.45 -18.00 12.17
C LEU A 209 3.63 -17.05 13.05
N ILE A 210 2.62 -17.57 13.76
CA ILE A 210 1.85 -16.81 14.76
C ILE A 210 2.34 -17.23 16.16
N GLY A 211 2.94 -16.31 16.89
CA GLY A 211 3.46 -16.53 18.23
C GLY A 211 2.37 -16.73 19.29
N SER A 212 2.68 -17.49 20.34
CA SER A 212 1.75 -17.82 21.43
C SER A 212 1.15 -16.58 22.08
N LEU A 213 -0.09 -16.73 22.59
CA LEU A 213 -0.82 -15.68 23.29
C LEU A 213 -1.15 -14.46 22.41
N SER A 214 -1.03 -14.59 21.09
CA SER A 214 -1.47 -13.53 20.17
C SER A 214 -2.99 -13.57 19.98
N TYR A 215 -3.59 -12.40 19.75
CA TYR A 215 -5.00 -12.20 19.46
C TYR A 215 -5.18 -11.58 18.08
N LEU A 216 -5.85 -12.30 17.18
CA LEU A 216 -6.19 -11.83 15.84
C LEU A 216 -7.71 -11.65 15.74
N GLU A 217 -8.18 -10.45 15.41
CA GLU A 217 -9.61 -10.13 15.23
C GLU A 217 -9.85 -9.63 13.80
N GLY A 218 -10.62 -10.42 13.04
CA GLY A 218 -10.95 -10.10 11.65
C GLY A 218 -11.74 -8.80 11.45
N PRO A 219 -11.70 -8.23 10.23
CA PRO A 219 -10.98 -8.75 9.07
C PRO A 219 -9.47 -8.56 9.17
N VAL A 220 -8.69 -9.61 8.95
CA VAL A 220 -7.21 -9.58 9.03
C VAL A 220 -6.61 -10.42 7.91
N TYR A 221 -5.58 -9.89 7.26
CA TYR A 221 -4.69 -10.64 6.39
C TYR A 221 -3.27 -10.64 6.95
N ILE A 222 -2.63 -11.80 6.99
CA ILE A 222 -1.21 -11.98 7.34
C ILE A 222 -0.53 -12.63 6.15
N GLY A 223 0.30 -11.84 5.46
CA GLY A 223 0.98 -12.26 4.24
C GLY A 223 2.11 -13.26 4.44
N PRO A 224 2.57 -13.91 3.36
CA PRO A 224 3.47 -15.03 3.42
C PRO A 224 4.83 -14.67 4.05
N LYS A 225 5.44 -15.65 4.73
CA LYS A 225 6.76 -15.53 5.40
C LYS A 225 6.80 -14.46 6.49
N THR A 226 5.63 -14.04 7.00
CA THR A 226 5.51 -13.07 8.10
C THR A 226 5.61 -13.76 9.44
N VAL A 227 6.21 -13.10 10.41
CA VAL A 227 6.34 -13.58 11.79
C VAL A 227 5.60 -12.63 12.71
N ILE A 228 4.58 -13.14 13.40
CA ILE A 228 3.89 -12.44 14.46
C ILE A 228 4.50 -12.87 15.79
N SER A 229 5.03 -11.91 16.55
CA SER A 229 5.63 -12.13 17.86
C SER A 229 4.59 -12.60 18.90
N PRO A 230 4.97 -13.32 19.95
CA PRO A 230 4.05 -13.60 21.05
C PRO A 230 3.40 -12.34 21.64
N LEU A 231 2.20 -12.47 22.20
CA LEU A 231 1.45 -11.39 22.85
C LEU A 231 1.01 -10.24 21.90
N THR A 232 1.02 -10.46 20.60
CA THR A 232 0.62 -9.46 19.60
C THR A 232 -0.90 -9.40 19.47
N LYS A 233 -1.45 -8.18 19.32
CA LYS A 233 -2.86 -7.94 19.01
C LYS A 233 -2.97 -7.34 17.61
N ILE A 234 -3.77 -7.94 16.74
CA ILE A 234 -4.03 -7.42 15.39
C ILE A 234 -5.52 -7.42 15.13
N LYS A 235 -6.04 -6.27 14.68
CA LYS A 235 -7.45 -6.10 14.36
C LYS A 235 -7.61 -5.29 13.07
N ASN A 236 -8.59 -5.67 12.23
CA ASN A 236 -8.98 -4.93 11.02
C ASN A 236 -7.77 -4.46 10.18
N SER A 237 -6.80 -5.34 9.90
CA SER A 237 -5.50 -4.93 9.35
C SER A 237 -4.98 -5.87 8.27
N VAL A 238 -4.15 -5.32 7.40
CA VAL A 238 -3.45 -6.02 6.33
C VAL A 238 -1.94 -5.97 6.59
N ILE A 239 -1.35 -7.12 6.82
CA ILE A 239 0.10 -7.27 6.98
C ILE A 239 0.66 -7.95 5.75
N GLY A 240 1.41 -7.22 4.94
CA GLY A 240 2.04 -7.76 3.72
C GLY A 240 3.16 -8.78 3.99
N PRO A 241 3.83 -9.25 2.94
CA PRO A 241 4.77 -10.37 3.04
C PRO A 241 6.04 -10.03 3.83
N SER A 242 6.66 -11.07 4.42
CA SER A 242 8.00 -11.01 5.03
C SER A 242 8.17 -9.98 6.14
N CYS A 243 7.09 -9.60 6.81
CA CYS A 243 7.09 -8.70 7.96
C CYS A 243 7.49 -9.41 9.26
N LYS A 244 7.91 -8.63 10.25
CA LYS A 244 8.05 -9.05 11.64
C LYS A 244 7.27 -8.09 12.51
N ILE A 245 6.22 -8.59 13.18
CA ILE A 245 5.21 -7.77 13.82
C ILE A 245 5.06 -8.15 15.29
N GLY A 246 4.92 -7.14 16.15
CA GLY A 246 4.65 -7.25 17.58
C GLY A 246 3.92 -6.02 18.10
N GLY A 247 3.39 -6.11 19.33
CA GLY A 247 2.59 -5.06 19.95
C GLY A 247 1.15 -5.03 19.45
N GLU A 248 0.59 -3.84 19.25
CA GLU A 248 -0.81 -3.66 18.88
C GLU A 248 -0.95 -2.98 17.51
N ILE A 249 -1.70 -3.60 16.61
CA ILE A 249 -1.95 -3.11 15.25
C ILE A 249 -3.45 -3.07 15.03
N GLU A 250 -3.99 -1.92 14.64
CA GLU A 250 -5.42 -1.77 14.36
C GLU A 250 -5.64 -0.94 13.09
N SER A 251 -6.60 -1.34 12.27
CA SER A 251 -7.07 -0.59 11.07
C SER A 251 -5.92 -0.09 10.18
N SER A 252 -4.89 -0.92 10.00
CA SER A 252 -3.66 -0.51 9.35
C SER A 252 -3.25 -1.45 8.22
N THR A 253 -2.57 -0.89 7.22
CA THR A 253 -1.94 -1.66 6.15
C THR A 253 -0.42 -1.51 6.23
N ILE A 254 0.29 -2.64 6.22
CA ILE A 254 1.76 -2.69 6.09
C ILE A 254 2.07 -3.35 4.74
N GLN A 255 2.72 -2.61 3.85
CA GLN A 255 2.97 -3.03 2.46
C GLN A 255 3.77 -4.34 2.37
N GLY A 256 4.82 -4.49 3.18
CA GLY A 256 5.66 -5.69 3.23
C GLY A 256 7.05 -5.42 3.83
N PHE A 257 7.81 -6.46 4.07
CA PHE A 257 9.24 -6.44 4.48
C PHE A 257 9.57 -5.56 5.71
N THR A 258 8.60 -5.16 6.48
CA THR A 258 8.70 -4.19 7.57
C THR A 258 8.82 -4.87 8.92
N ASN A 259 9.59 -4.26 9.82
CA ASN A 259 9.77 -4.70 11.19
C ASN A 259 9.11 -3.71 12.17
N LYS A 260 8.10 -4.17 12.89
CA LYS A 260 7.55 -3.58 14.11
C LYS A 260 7.44 -4.69 15.16
N VAL A 261 8.57 -5.16 15.65
CA VAL A 261 8.67 -6.41 16.46
C VAL A 261 8.26 -6.19 17.92
N HIS A 262 8.42 -4.99 18.44
CA HIS A 262 8.25 -4.64 19.84
C HIS A 262 6.90 -3.98 20.13
N ASP A 263 6.59 -3.75 21.41
CA ASP A 263 5.39 -3.08 21.88
C ASP A 263 5.24 -1.67 21.29
N GLY A 264 4.04 -1.15 21.35
CA GLY A 264 3.60 0.12 20.82
C GLY A 264 2.37 -0.06 19.92
N HIS A 265 1.47 0.91 19.96
CA HIS A 265 0.25 0.95 19.15
C HIS A 265 0.56 1.49 17.73
N LEU A 266 -0.01 0.85 16.71
CA LEU A 266 -0.06 1.33 15.34
C LEU A 266 -1.51 1.26 14.86
N GLY A 267 -2.17 2.40 14.78
CA GLY A 267 -3.58 2.50 14.41
C GLY A 267 -3.82 3.39 13.20
N ASP A 268 -4.79 3.00 12.36
CA ASP A 268 -5.32 3.75 11.20
C ASP A 268 -4.22 4.28 10.27
N SER A 269 -3.25 3.42 9.94
CA SER A 269 -1.98 3.82 9.32
C SER A 269 -1.67 3.02 8.06
N PHE A 270 -0.91 3.64 7.15
CA PHE A 270 -0.33 2.93 6.01
C PHE A 270 1.20 2.99 6.07
N ILE A 271 1.84 1.82 6.08
CA ILE A 271 3.29 1.68 6.26
C ILE A 271 3.91 1.04 5.01
N GLY A 272 4.93 1.67 4.48
CA GLY A 272 5.69 1.19 3.33
C GLY A 272 6.53 -0.05 3.61
N GLU A 273 7.43 -0.36 2.69
CA GLU A 273 8.36 -1.48 2.80
C GLU A 273 9.67 -1.09 3.49
N TRP A 274 10.35 -2.10 4.04
CA TRP A 274 11.68 -1.94 4.64
C TRP A 274 11.73 -0.96 5.80
N VAL A 275 10.58 -0.60 6.38
CA VAL A 275 10.48 0.24 7.57
C VAL A 275 10.98 -0.56 8.79
N ASN A 276 11.62 0.14 9.73
CA ASN A 276 12.00 -0.44 11.01
C ASN A 276 11.60 0.49 12.14
N PHE A 277 10.58 0.12 12.88
CA PHE A 277 10.18 0.83 14.10
C PHE A 277 11.00 0.37 15.29
N GLY A 278 11.66 1.31 15.96
CA GLY A 278 12.35 1.05 17.24
C GLY A 278 11.36 0.63 18.33
N ALA A 279 11.84 -0.04 19.34
CA ALA A 279 11.03 -0.51 20.46
C ALA A 279 10.24 0.64 21.10
N GLY A 280 8.96 0.41 21.40
CA GLY A 280 8.08 1.43 21.98
C GLY A 280 7.65 2.53 21.00
N THR A 281 7.95 2.40 19.70
CA THR A 281 7.37 3.32 18.70
C THR A 281 5.85 3.16 18.68
N THR A 282 5.14 4.26 18.88
CA THR A 282 3.68 4.30 18.92
C THR A 282 3.16 5.52 18.14
N ASN A 283 1.96 5.41 17.55
CA ASN A 283 1.31 6.56 16.92
C ASN A 283 0.01 6.94 17.61
N SER A 284 -0.33 8.23 17.52
CA SER A 284 -1.66 8.72 17.79
C SER A 284 -2.51 8.64 16.52
N ASN A 285 -3.78 8.26 16.64
CA ASN A 285 -4.76 8.21 15.55
C ASN A 285 -5.99 9.09 15.81
N LEU A 286 -6.07 9.76 16.95
CA LEU A 286 -7.17 10.63 17.34
C LEU A 286 -6.65 11.97 17.86
N ASN A 287 -7.24 13.07 17.40
CA ASN A 287 -6.95 14.39 17.95
C ASN A 287 -7.57 14.53 19.36
N ASN A 288 -6.85 15.16 20.31
CA ASN A 288 -7.32 15.34 21.68
C ASN A 288 -8.64 16.12 21.79
N ASN A 289 -8.95 16.95 20.81
CA ASN A 289 -10.20 17.71 20.74
C ASN A 289 -11.30 17.02 19.93
N TYR A 290 -11.09 15.75 19.52
CA TYR A 290 -12.04 14.97 18.73
C TYR A 290 -12.45 15.64 17.39
N SER A 291 -11.58 16.48 16.83
CA SER A 291 -11.77 17.00 15.46
C SER A 291 -11.33 15.99 14.41
N THR A 292 -11.83 16.15 13.19
CA THR A 292 -11.32 15.41 12.03
C THR A 292 -9.82 15.65 11.84
N VAL A 293 -9.14 14.61 11.34
CA VAL A 293 -7.68 14.69 11.16
C VAL A 293 -7.35 15.41 9.86
N LYS A 294 -6.49 16.41 9.96
CA LYS A 294 -5.96 17.15 8.83
C LYS A 294 -4.56 16.65 8.48
N ILE A 295 -4.32 16.47 7.19
CA ILE A 295 -3.06 16.00 6.64
C ILE A 295 -2.39 17.15 5.90
N SER A 296 -1.12 17.43 6.24
CA SER A 296 -0.31 18.42 5.52
C SER A 296 0.47 17.72 4.41
N PHE A 297 0.18 18.09 3.17
CA PHE A 297 0.75 17.44 2.00
C PHE A 297 0.98 18.46 0.88
N GLY A 298 2.19 18.43 0.27
CA GLY A 298 2.53 19.32 -0.86
C GLY A 298 2.33 20.81 -0.57
N GLY A 299 2.48 21.24 0.70
CA GLY A 299 2.25 22.62 1.12
C GLY A 299 0.78 23.00 1.34
N ALA A 300 -0.16 22.08 1.09
CA ALA A 300 -1.58 22.24 1.37
C ALA A 300 -2.01 21.44 2.61
N GLU A 301 -3.07 21.87 3.28
CA GLU A 301 -3.72 21.14 4.34
C GLU A 301 -5.03 20.55 3.82
N ILE A 302 -5.15 19.21 3.87
CA ILE A 302 -6.33 18.46 3.43
C ILE A 302 -7.06 17.96 4.67
N ASP A 303 -8.33 18.30 4.83
CA ASP A 303 -9.19 17.70 5.83
C ASP A 303 -9.66 16.32 5.35
N SER A 304 -9.19 15.26 6.01
CA SER A 304 -9.53 13.88 5.66
C SER A 304 -11.01 13.53 5.86
N LYS A 305 -11.76 14.34 6.60
CA LYS A 305 -13.13 14.08 7.09
C LYS A 305 -13.24 12.83 7.97
N ILE A 306 -12.11 12.34 8.48
CA ILE A 306 -12.00 11.12 9.29
C ILE A 306 -11.61 11.50 10.72
N LEU A 307 -12.24 10.88 11.71
CA LEU A 307 -11.97 11.11 13.12
C LEU A 307 -10.72 10.35 13.59
N HIS A 308 -10.57 9.10 13.17
CA HIS A 308 -9.44 8.24 13.49
C HIS A 308 -8.55 8.07 12.27
N LEU A 309 -7.35 8.68 12.29
CA LEU A 309 -6.39 8.59 11.22
C LEU A 309 -4.97 8.72 11.76
N GLY A 310 -4.17 7.69 11.58
CA GLY A 310 -2.83 7.57 12.13
C GLY A 310 -1.75 8.23 11.29
N CYS A 311 -0.79 7.44 10.82
CA CYS A 311 0.36 7.94 10.07
C CYS A 311 0.56 7.22 8.74
N PHE A 312 1.19 7.93 7.81
CA PHE A 312 1.58 7.42 6.49
C PHE A 312 3.09 7.44 6.39
N VAL A 313 3.70 6.27 6.30
CA VAL A 313 5.16 6.09 6.42
C VAL A 313 5.71 5.48 5.14
N GLY A 314 6.61 6.19 4.48
CA GLY A 314 7.26 5.75 3.25
C GLY A 314 8.28 4.63 3.46
N ASP A 315 8.82 4.13 2.37
CA ASP A 315 9.77 3.02 2.38
C ASP A 315 11.09 3.39 3.10
N HIS A 316 11.73 2.39 3.69
CA HIS A 316 13.03 2.50 4.36
C HIS A 316 13.09 3.46 5.57
N VAL A 317 11.98 3.95 6.08
CA VAL A 317 11.96 4.79 7.30
C VAL A 317 12.48 4.00 8.50
N LYS A 318 13.25 4.68 9.36
CA LYS A 318 13.75 4.13 10.62
C LYS A 318 13.38 5.05 11.78
N THR A 319 12.85 4.50 12.86
CA THR A 319 12.61 5.25 14.10
C THR A 319 13.50 4.76 15.23
N ALA A 320 13.92 5.67 16.09
CA ALA A 320 14.57 5.30 17.35
C ALA A 320 13.56 4.67 18.34
N ILE A 321 14.08 4.07 19.40
CA ILE A 321 13.26 3.56 20.51
C ILE A 321 12.44 4.69 21.13
N GLY A 322 11.19 4.40 21.52
CA GLY A 322 10.29 5.36 22.16
C GLY A 322 9.81 6.50 21.25
N THR A 323 9.87 6.36 19.94
CA THR A 323 9.36 7.38 19.02
C THR A 323 7.85 7.52 19.14
N LEU A 324 7.38 8.75 19.33
CA LEU A 324 5.95 9.11 19.40
C LEU A 324 5.54 9.78 18.08
N ILE A 325 4.76 9.07 17.25
CA ILE A 325 4.30 9.57 15.96
C ILE A 325 2.97 10.32 16.15
N ASN A 326 2.91 11.55 15.66
CA ASN A 326 1.73 12.41 15.80
C ASN A 326 0.58 11.94 14.90
N THR A 327 -0.66 12.29 15.27
CA THR A 327 -1.89 12.06 14.48
C THR A 327 -1.77 12.72 13.10
N GLY A 328 -2.11 11.98 12.05
CA GLY A 328 -2.06 12.48 10.67
C GLY A 328 -0.66 12.76 10.16
N SER A 329 0.38 12.11 10.71
CA SER A 329 1.75 12.34 10.24
C SER A 329 2.01 11.70 8.88
N ILE A 330 2.76 12.43 8.04
CA ILE A 330 3.36 11.90 6.81
C ILE A 330 4.88 11.88 6.98
N ILE A 331 5.47 10.69 6.80
CA ILE A 331 6.92 10.47 6.94
C ILE A 331 7.46 9.98 5.60
N GLY A 332 8.25 10.84 4.94
CA GLY A 332 8.81 10.56 3.62
C GLY A 332 9.81 9.42 3.61
N SER A 333 9.94 8.75 2.46
CA SER A 333 10.79 7.57 2.26
C SER A 333 12.27 7.84 2.61
N GLY A 334 12.95 6.86 3.20
CA GLY A 334 14.36 6.93 3.57
C GLY A 334 14.66 7.81 4.78
N SER A 335 13.65 8.33 5.47
CA SER A 335 13.85 9.22 6.63
C SER A 335 14.23 8.46 7.90
N MET A 336 14.93 9.14 8.78
CA MET A 336 15.32 8.65 10.11
C MET A 336 14.79 9.60 11.19
N ILE A 337 14.17 9.05 12.24
CA ILE A 337 13.63 9.81 13.36
C ILE A 337 14.34 9.37 14.64
N ALA A 338 15.02 10.30 15.29
CA ALA A 338 15.75 10.08 16.54
C ALA A 338 15.67 11.33 17.45
N SER A 339 14.43 11.79 17.70
CA SER A 339 14.18 12.98 18.50
C SER A 339 13.14 12.70 19.58
N PRO A 340 13.31 13.23 20.81
CA PRO A 340 12.32 13.06 21.88
C PRO A 340 11.03 13.84 21.58
N GLY A 341 9.91 13.35 22.15
CA GLY A 341 8.57 13.95 22.01
C GLY A 341 7.85 13.51 20.73
N LEU A 342 6.75 14.19 20.44
CA LEU A 342 5.96 13.93 19.24
C LEU A 342 6.74 14.34 17.98
N THR A 343 6.66 13.50 16.95
CA THR A 343 7.21 13.83 15.63
C THR A 343 6.47 15.02 15.02
N PRO A 344 7.12 15.82 14.15
CA PRO A 344 6.41 16.72 13.26
C PRO A 344 5.36 15.96 12.43
N LYS A 345 4.27 16.65 12.07
CA LYS A 345 3.25 16.06 11.17
C LYS A 345 3.80 15.72 9.78
N THR A 346 4.79 16.47 9.31
CA THR A 346 5.45 16.19 8.03
C THR A 346 6.95 16.04 8.25
N VAL A 347 7.47 14.88 7.86
CA VAL A 347 8.92 14.60 7.80
C VAL A 347 9.28 14.42 6.33
N PRO A 348 10.13 15.31 5.78
CA PRO A 348 10.50 15.24 4.36
C PRO A 348 11.23 13.92 4.02
N THR A 349 11.18 13.53 2.76
CA THR A 349 11.93 12.36 2.23
C THR A 349 13.42 12.52 2.50
N LEU A 350 14.14 11.43 2.79
CA LEU A 350 15.58 11.43 3.06
C LEU A 350 16.02 12.45 4.13
N SER A 351 15.16 12.70 5.11
CA SER A 351 15.45 13.59 6.24
C SER A 351 15.87 12.79 7.48
N TRP A 352 16.83 13.32 8.22
CA TRP A 352 17.15 12.86 9.55
C TRP A 352 16.64 13.87 10.57
N TYR A 353 15.55 13.52 11.26
CA TYR A 353 14.99 14.33 12.33
C TYR A 353 15.63 13.92 13.67
N VAL A 354 16.54 14.77 14.16
CA VAL A 354 17.31 14.57 15.39
C VAL A 354 17.39 15.85 16.18
N ASP A 355 17.27 15.78 17.50
CA ASP A 355 17.28 16.96 18.40
C ASP A 355 16.35 18.08 17.96
N ARG A 356 15.14 17.71 17.47
CA ARG A 356 14.12 18.63 16.92
C ARG A 356 14.56 19.44 15.71
N LYS A 357 15.57 18.99 14.98
CA LYS A 357 16.06 19.61 13.75
C LYS A 357 16.05 18.61 12.60
N PHE A 358 15.81 19.12 11.41
CA PHE A 358 15.99 18.35 10.19
C PHE A 358 17.40 18.47 9.65
N MET A 359 17.98 17.36 9.27
CA MET A 359 19.24 17.24 8.56
C MET A 359 19.04 16.35 7.34
N ASN A 360 19.79 16.54 6.28
CA ASN A 360 19.75 15.67 5.12
C ASN A 360 20.41 14.31 5.44
N VAL A 361 19.79 13.23 5.04
CA VAL A 361 20.38 11.91 5.07
C VAL A 361 21.49 11.84 4.01
N LYS A 362 22.67 11.34 4.38
CA LYS A 362 23.77 11.10 3.43
C LYS A 362 23.46 9.84 2.63
N LEU A 363 23.35 9.96 1.30
CA LEU A 363 22.95 8.85 0.41
C LEU A 363 23.87 7.63 0.52
N ASP A 364 25.18 7.82 0.63
CA ASP A 364 26.13 6.72 0.81
C ASP A 364 25.81 5.89 2.06
N LYS A 365 25.50 6.54 3.18
CA LYS A 365 25.08 5.89 4.43
C LYS A 365 23.72 5.22 4.31
N PHE A 366 22.78 5.89 3.65
CA PHE A 366 21.46 5.33 3.38
C PHE A 366 21.56 4.07 2.53
N PHE A 367 22.29 4.09 1.41
CA PHE A 367 22.46 2.93 0.53
C PHE A 367 23.13 1.75 1.24
N ASN A 368 24.17 2.02 2.03
CA ASN A 368 24.81 0.97 2.84
C ASN A 368 23.81 0.34 3.82
N THR A 369 22.99 1.14 4.50
CA THR A 369 21.98 0.65 5.43
C THR A 369 20.89 -0.15 4.69
N ALA A 370 20.36 0.37 3.59
CA ALA A 370 19.35 -0.30 2.78
C ALA A 370 19.84 -1.66 2.25
N GLU A 371 21.07 -1.73 1.76
CA GLU A 371 21.70 -2.97 1.31
C GLU A 371 21.77 -4.01 2.44
N GLN A 372 22.21 -3.62 3.65
CA GLN A 372 22.27 -4.54 4.80
C GLN A 372 20.88 -5.04 5.21
N VAL A 373 19.87 -4.16 5.18
CA VAL A 373 18.49 -4.52 5.52
C VAL A 373 17.94 -5.51 4.49
N LYS A 374 18.13 -5.25 3.19
CA LYS A 374 17.63 -6.10 2.10
C LYS A 374 18.31 -7.46 2.07
N LYS A 375 19.62 -7.53 2.33
CA LYS A 375 20.36 -8.80 2.46
C LYS A 375 19.79 -9.74 3.51
N ARG A 376 19.22 -9.21 4.61
CA ARG A 376 18.55 -10.03 5.65
C ARG A 376 17.28 -10.73 5.15
N ARG A 377 16.81 -10.40 3.96
CA ARG A 377 15.69 -11.01 3.25
C ARG A 377 16.09 -11.61 1.90
N ASN A 378 17.40 -11.88 1.70
CA ASN A 378 17.97 -12.40 0.43
C ASN A 378 17.60 -11.50 -0.78
N ARG A 379 17.62 -10.19 -0.56
CA ARG A 379 17.40 -9.15 -1.59
C ARG A 379 18.62 -8.23 -1.65
N SER A 380 18.81 -7.56 -2.77
CA SER A 380 19.84 -6.52 -2.96
C SER A 380 19.20 -5.17 -3.24
N LEU A 381 19.91 -4.10 -2.95
CA LEU A 381 19.54 -2.75 -3.39
C LEU A 381 19.96 -2.60 -4.85
N THR A 382 19.00 -2.32 -5.72
CA THR A 382 19.22 -2.30 -7.16
C THR A 382 19.76 -0.95 -7.64
N LYS A 383 20.19 -0.90 -8.91
CA LYS A 383 20.59 0.36 -9.53
C LYS A 383 19.41 1.30 -9.73
N ALA A 384 18.25 0.76 -10.13
CA ALA A 384 17.03 1.54 -10.31
C ALA A 384 16.57 2.18 -9.00
N GLU A 385 16.62 1.45 -7.88
CA GLU A 385 16.32 2.01 -6.55
C GLU A 385 17.31 3.13 -6.17
N LYS A 386 18.62 2.95 -6.38
CA LYS A 386 19.62 3.99 -6.10
C LYS A 386 19.35 5.26 -6.91
N ASN A 387 19.18 5.11 -8.23
CA ASN A 387 18.87 6.22 -9.13
C ASN A 387 17.59 6.97 -8.70
N LEU A 388 16.58 6.25 -8.22
CA LEU A 388 15.35 6.86 -7.73
C LEU A 388 15.61 7.71 -6.47
N TYR A 389 16.33 7.18 -5.47
CA TYR A 389 16.62 7.95 -4.25
C TYR A 389 17.55 9.13 -4.50
N GLU A 390 18.47 9.05 -5.47
CA GLU A 390 19.27 10.19 -5.93
C GLU A 390 18.39 11.30 -6.49
N LYS A 391 17.42 10.96 -7.34
CA LYS A 391 16.43 11.93 -7.86
C LYS A 391 15.57 12.55 -6.74
N LEU A 392 15.09 11.72 -5.80
CA LEU A 392 14.29 12.20 -4.67
C LEU A 392 15.06 13.15 -3.75
N GLN A 393 16.38 13.00 -3.63
CA GLN A 393 17.20 13.94 -2.84
C GLN A 393 17.32 15.32 -3.48
N VAL A 394 17.32 15.39 -4.82
CA VAL A 394 17.40 16.67 -5.55
C VAL A 394 16.09 17.45 -5.47
N LEU A 395 14.97 16.74 -5.30
CA LEU A 395 13.62 17.34 -5.24
C LEU A 395 13.24 17.86 -3.83
N ASN A 396 14.02 17.54 -2.80
CA ASN A 396 13.86 18.00 -1.42
C ASN A 396 14.72 19.24 -1.14
#